data_ce6bbec1038b78871610860a77ae7501
#
_entry.id   ce6bbec1038b78871610860a77ae7501
#
_cell.length_a   1.000
_cell.length_b   1.000
_cell.length_c   1.000
_cell.angle_alpha   90.00
_cell.angle_beta   90.00
_cell.angle_gamma   90.00
#
_symmetry.space_group_name_H-M   'P 1'
#
loop_
_entity.id
_entity.type
_entity.pdbx_description
1 polymer ?
#
loop_
_entity_poly.entity_id
_entity_poly.type
_entity_poly.pdbx_seq_one_letter_code
_entity_poly.pdbx_strand_id
1 'polypeptide(L)'
;MVGICFAKEYKVVAVPSEYGGSSVGVVVDDDNSNVQLLQSTHNDYLWVGNAADASNSYYYVIVDQNQKIVAAENLGTQIDGTQINAFQRAPSKEDLNDVYGRKYTKAGDLLQPIPRVYDPLDGYKKFSELFQEGEVQNIRAVCPDQNQVDAFLKDAGENREITITGCNLSVISSYSAKEFTNVTLELSGQGSRGYPKRPFKVKLDEKSTNKKNQKVFGRDKFKLRNAVFDCTFIKNKLAVDLSTSLGLPAGQSSPARFYLNNDAFGLYDLADVFKKKFLKNNFHFNEDLPKYGVLYKARTYQGIERNYLIEKPEIYQDIYDLAYVPDEKVGSEYNDITEFIHWIHNELPNQTDDEIENYLNVDLLLKDLVVEYLVDHRDGFFIAGNNYFVYRANGKFNVWSFDFDATFDRYAVYPVNTVWEDYQNIPSQYSETLNRNPLVDQILTRDSFRQRFVDILKKTVSEVFNVQAMNPRVDYFKEFLKDDMLWDTLVRPPATIYNVLNGEDMTYTIDEIDKAYTDVEEYTCSGDTTSLYAYIRKRAEVVINQYQLTPTSDFSKGAVGAVFESSSKIIIPSIISTILIVYTLIVFLHNN
;
A
#
# COMPACT_ATOMS: atom_id res chain seq x y z
N MET A 1 53.28 -19.17 -11.87
CA MET A 1 52.35 -18.05 -11.61
C MET A 1 51.32 -18.57 -10.65
N VAL A 2 51.37 -18.13 -9.38
CA VAL A 2 50.30 -18.39 -8.43
C VAL A 2 49.18 -17.43 -8.78
N GLY A 3 48.11 -17.93 -9.40
CA GLY A 3 46.93 -17.12 -9.66
C GLY A 3 46.34 -16.68 -8.34
N ILE A 4 46.26 -15.39 -8.12
CA ILE A 4 45.50 -14.80 -7.00
C ILE A 4 44.04 -15.06 -7.36
N CYS A 5 43.43 -16.11 -6.77
CA CYS A 5 42.02 -16.37 -6.88
C CYS A 5 41.31 -15.31 -6.04
N PHE A 6 40.70 -14.34 -6.67
CA PHE A 6 39.83 -13.38 -5.95
C PHE A 6 38.60 -14.14 -5.49
N ALA A 7 38.37 -14.19 -4.20
CA ALA A 7 37.16 -14.74 -3.62
C ALA A 7 36.04 -13.70 -3.72
N LYS A 8 34.92 -14.10 -4.33
CA LYS A 8 33.69 -13.30 -4.38
C LYS A 8 32.75 -13.73 -3.25
N GLU A 9 32.10 -12.77 -2.62
CA GLU A 9 31.04 -13.05 -1.67
C GLU A 9 29.72 -13.30 -2.40
N TYR A 10 29.12 -14.46 -2.13
CA TYR A 10 27.82 -14.86 -2.66
C TYR A 10 26.77 -14.76 -1.57
N LYS A 11 25.61 -14.20 -1.91
CA LYS A 11 24.48 -14.00 -0.99
C LYS A 11 23.18 -14.43 -1.63
N VAL A 12 22.43 -15.29 -0.93
CA VAL A 12 21.15 -15.77 -1.42
C VAL A 12 20.14 -15.90 -0.28
N VAL A 13 18.92 -15.50 -0.55
CA VAL A 13 17.77 -15.79 0.33
C VAL A 13 17.17 -17.11 -0.12
N ALA A 14 17.12 -18.08 0.79
CA ALA A 14 16.59 -19.43 0.53
C ALA A 14 15.99 -20.04 1.79
N VAL A 15 15.01 -20.92 1.60
CA VAL A 15 14.36 -21.71 2.66
C VAL A 15 14.63 -23.18 2.37
N PRO A 16 15.79 -23.76 2.81
CA PRO A 16 16.20 -25.11 2.44
C PRO A 16 15.18 -26.19 2.78
N SER A 17 14.46 -26.05 3.90
CA SER A 17 13.47 -27.04 4.35
C SER A 17 12.31 -27.22 3.37
N GLU A 18 11.97 -26.21 2.57
CA GLU A 18 10.92 -26.31 1.55
C GLU A 18 11.33 -27.23 0.38
N TYR A 19 12.62 -27.43 0.20
CA TYR A 19 13.19 -28.30 -0.84
C TYR A 19 13.70 -29.64 -0.27
N GLY A 20 13.37 -29.94 0.99
CA GLY A 20 13.85 -31.16 1.65
C GLY A 20 15.33 -31.13 2.05
N GLY A 21 15.93 -29.94 2.10
CA GLY A 21 17.33 -29.74 2.46
C GLY A 21 17.52 -29.06 3.80
N SER A 22 18.77 -28.85 4.18
CA SER A 22 19.17 -28.24 5.44
C SER A 22 20.16 -27.09 5.30
N SER A 23 20.77 -26.94 4.11
CA SER A 23 21.78 -25.91 3.87
C SER A 23 21.78 -25.47 2.42
N VAL A 24 22.48 -24.37 2.14
CA VAL A 24 22.63 -23.78 0.82
C VAL A 24 24.09 -23.83 0.39
N GLY A 25 24.33 -24.11 -0.87
CA GLY A 25 25.66 -24.01 -1.48
C GLY A 25 25.63 -23.20 -2.78
N VAL A 26 26.78 -22.79 -3.23
CA VAL A 26 26.97 -22.20 -4.57
C VAL A 26 27.90 -23.09 -5.38
N VAL A 27 27.54 -23.29 -6.63
CA VAL A 27 28.34 -23.96 -7.67
C VAL A 27 28.81 -22.89 -8.64
N VAL A 28 30.11 -22.88 -8.93
CA VAL A 28 30.76 -21.89 -9.81
C VAL A 28 31.26 -22.59 -11.05
N ASP A 29 31.02 -21.98 -12.21
CA ASP A 29 31.46 -22.45 -13.54
C ASP A 29 31.09 -23.94 -13.80
N ASP A 30 29.90 -24.35 -13.35
CA ASP A 30 29.34 -25.72 -13.52
C ASP A 30 30.16 -26.86 -12.86
N ASP A 31 31.05 -26.53 -11.93
CA ASP A 31 31.82 -27.54 -11.18
C ASP A 31 30.99 -28.12 -10.02
N ASN A 32 30.09 -29.05 -10.36
CA ASN A 32 29.23 -29.75 -9.37
C ASN A 32 30.02 -30.61 -8.36
N SER A 33 31.28 -30.86 -8.60
CA SER A 33 32.14 -31.62 -7.67
C SER A 33 32.65 -30.74 -6.53
N ASN A 34 32.46 -29.42 -6.63
CA ASN A 34 32.98 -28.42 -5.67
C ASN A 34 31.90 -27.45 -5.23
N VAL A 35 30.92 -27.96 -4.50
CA VAL A 35 29.86 -27.14 -3.89
C VAL A 35 30.45 -26.37 -2.70
N GLN A 36 30.46 -25.05 -2.78
CA GLN A 36 30.86 -24.21 -1.65
C GLN A 36 29.66 -23.91 -0.76
N LEU A 37 29.69 -24.41 0.48
CA LEU A 37 28.59 -24.18 1.44
C LEU A 37 28.57 -22.74 1.91
N LEU A 38 27.38 -22.16 1.95
CA LEU A 38 27.11 -20.84 2.52
C LEU A 38 26.68 -21.00 3.98
N GLN A 39 26.84 -19.94 4.76
CA GLN A 39 26.43 -19.90 6.15
C GLN A 39 25.16 -19.09 6.31
N SER A 40 24.21 -19.59 7.08
CA SER A 40 23.03 -18.83 7.48
C SER A 40 23.40 -17.71 8.45
N THR A 41 22.80 -16.57 8.30
CA THR A 41 22.98 -15.42 9.21
C THR A 41 21.83 -15.34 10.21
N HIS A 42 22.11 -15.56 11.51
CA HIS A 42 21.19 -15.27 12.64
C HIS A 42 19.76 -15.81 12.56
N ASN A 43 19.55 -17.02 12.05
CA ASN A 43 18.23 -17.61 11.78
C ASN A 43 17.45 -16.91 10.66
N ASP A 44 18.04 -15.95 10.01
CA ASP A 44 17.49 -15.39 8.77
C ASP A 44 17.69 -16.39 7.64
N TYR A 45 16.86 -16.33 6.63
CA TYR A 45 17.02 -17.17 5.42
C TYR A 45 18.06 -16.62 4.45
N LEU A 46 18.83 -15.64 4.87
CA LEU A 46 19.96 -15.09 4.10
C LEU A 46 21.21 -15.97 4.34
N TRP A 47 21.71 -16.55 3.27
CA TRP A 47 22.90 -17.38 3.25
C TRP A 47 24.04 -16.63 2.59
N VAL A 48 25.21 -16.63 3.25
CA VAL A 48 26.38 -15.85 2.80
C VAL A 48 27.62 -16.72 2.85
N GLY A 49 28.47 -16.60 1.85
CA GLY A 49 29.78 -17.26 1.82
C GLY A 49 30.67 -16.80 0.68
N ASN A 50 31.92 -17.19 0.75
CA ASN A 50 32.92 -16.87 -0.24
C ASN A 50 33.22 -18.08 -1.11
N ALA A 51 33.27 -17.89 -2.43
CA ALA A 51 33.73 -18.88 -3.41
C ALA A 51 34.60 -18.19 -4.47
N ALA A 52 35.13 -18.96 -5.41
CA ALA A 52 35.83 -18.40 -6.54
C ALA A 52 34.93 -17.42 -7.33
N ASP A 53 35.52 -16.36 -7.87
CA ASP A 53 34.76 -15.48 -8.77
C ASP A 53 34.41 -16.24 -10.05
N ALA A 54 33.14 -16.30 -10.39
CA ALA A 54 32.66 -17.02 -11.54
C ALA A 54 33.16 -16.37 -12.85
N SER A 55 33.70 -17.16 -13.74
CA SER A 55 34.15 -16.71 -15.05
C SER A 55 33.02 -16.76 -16.09
N ASN A 56 32.12 -17.74 -15.98
CA ASN A 56 31.03 -17.96 -16.93
C ASN A 56 29.67 -17.95 -16.27
N SER A 57 29.52 -18.73 -15.19
CA SER A 57 28.21 -18.91 -14.54
C SER A 57 28.35 -19.29 -13.08
N TYR A 58 27.31 -19.06 -12.31
CA TYR A 58 27.15 -19.67 -11.00
C TYR A 58 25.66 -19.91 -10.73
N TYR A 59 25.37 -20.88 -9.87
CA TYR A 59 24.02 -21.15 -9.39
C TYR A 59 24.02 -21.66 -7.97
N TYR A 60 22.90 -21.47 -7.29
CA TYR A 60 22.74 -21.96 -5.93
C TYR A 60 22.11 -23.33 -5.91
N VAL A 61 22.44 -24.09 -4.88
CA VAL A 61 21.92 -25.44 -4.63
C VAL A 61 21.47 -25.58 -3.19
N ILE A 62 20.44 -26.38 -2.98
CA ILE A 62 20.02 -26.82 -1.64
C ILE A 62 20.62 -28.19 -1.43
N VAL A 63 21.23 -28.39 -0.26
CA VAL A 63 21.84 -29.68 0.13
C VAL A 63 21.21 -30.22 1.40
N ASP A 64 21.18 -31.56 1.51
CA ASP A 64 20.76 -32.26 2.71
C ASP A 64 21.87 -32.29 3.77
N GLN A 65 21.60 -32.95 4.90
CA GLN A 65 22.58 -33.12 6.01
C GLN A 65 23.85 -33.89 5.60
N ASN A 66 23.79 -34.69 4.52
CA ASN A 66 24.91 -35.41 3.96
C ASN A 66 25.62 -34.65 2.85
N GLN A 67 25.32 -33.36 2.65
CA GLN A 67 25.81 -32.48 1.59
C GLN A 67 25.43 -32.94 0.17
N LYS A 68 24.42 -33.80 0.04
CA LYS A 68 23.88 -34.19 -1.25
C LYS A 68 22.93 -33.09 -1.76
N ILE A 69 23.10 -32.70 -3.03
CA ILE A 69 22.19 -31.75 -3.69
C ILE A 69 20.80 -32.39 -3.80
N VAL A 70 19.79 -31.74 -3.20
CA VAL A 70 18.37 -32.12 -3.25
C VAL A 70 17.55 -31.18 -4.15
N ALA A 71 18.02 -29.95 -4.34
CA ALA A 71 17.47 -29.02 -5.32
C ALA A 71 18.58 -28.13 -5.86
N ALA A 72 18.44 -27.69 -7.09
CA ALA A 72 19.35 -26.75 -7.74
C ALA A 72 18.54 -25.74 -8.53
N GLU A 73 19.08 -24.53 -8.70
CA GLU A 73 18.54 -23.58 -9.67
C GLU A 73 18.61 -24.17 -11.07
N ASN A 74 17.63 -23.85 -11.88
CA ASN A 74 17.56 -24.33 -13.25
C ASN A 74 18.54 -23.55 -14.13
N LEU A 75 19.76 -24.10 -14.28
CA LEU A 75 20.79 -23.71 -15.22
C LEU A 75 21.72 -22.58 -14.82
N GLY A 76 22.94 -22.71 -15.41
CA GLY A 76 24.01 -21.76 -15.38
C GLY A 76 23.55 -20.36 -15.64
N THR A 77 23.19 -19.72 -14.54
CA THR A 77 22.66 -18.37 -14.54
C THR A 77 23.78 -17.44 -14.89
N GLN A 78 23.47 -16.54 -15.78
CA GLN A 78 24.40 -15.49 -16.15
C GLN A 78 24.82 -14.73 -14.89
N ILE A 79 26.06 -14.28 -14.89
CA ILE A 79 26.58 -13.39 -13.86
C ILE A 79 25.73 -12.14 -13.88
N ASP A 80 24.85 -12.02 -12.90
CA ASP A 80 24.09 -10.81 -12.69
C ASP A 80 24.83 -9.90 -11.68
N GLY A 81 24.64 -8.60 -11.78
CA GLY A 81 25.22 -7.63 -10.88
C GLY A 81 24.48 -7.53 -9.53
N THR A 82 23.56 -8.46 -9.21
CA THR A 82 22.80 -8.45 -7.98
C THR A 82 23.67 -8.79 -6.77
N GLN A 83 23.64 -7.97 -5.74
CA GLN A 83 24.39 -8.23 -4.51
C GLN A 83 23.79 -9.36 -3.67
N ILE A 84 22.47 -9.56 -3.73
CA ILE A 84 21.75 -10.60 -3.01
C ILE A 84 20.79 -11.24 -3.99
N ASN A 85 20.92 -12.55 -4.16
CA ASN A 85 20.04 -13.32 -5.02
C ASN A 85 18.88 -13.92 -4.23
N ALA A 86 17.86 -14.41 -4.92
CA ALA A 86 16.85 -15.30 -4.37
C ALA A 86 17.02 -16.68 -5.00
N PHE A 87 16.85 -17.75 -4.23
CA PHE A 87 16.90 -19.11 -4.77
C PHE A 87 15.80 -19.31 -5.81
N GLN A 88 16.09 -20.06 -6.87
CA GLN A 88 15.27 -20.25 -8.07
C GLN A 88 15.19 -18.99 -8.94
N ARG A 89 16.34 -18.35 -9.19
CA ARG A 89 16.42 -17.28 -10.19
C ARG A 89 15.99 -17.80 -11.56
N ALA A 90 15.22 -17.01 -12.29
CA ALA A 90 14.84 -17.36 -13.64
C ALA A 90 16.05 -17.34 -14.59
N PRO A 91 16.16 -18.31 -15.50
CA PRO A 91 17.23 -18.33 -16.50
C PRO A 91 17.08 -17.22 -17.54
N SER A 92 15.88 -16.67 -17.72
CA SER A 92 15.62 -15.51 -18.58
C SER A 92 14.68 -14.52 -17.87
N LYS A 93 14.59 -13.29 -18.42
CA LYS A 93 13.62 -12.29 -17.92
C LYS A 93 12.17 -12.68 -18.18
N GLU A 94 11.94 -13.63 -19.08
CA GLU A 94 10.61 -14.13 -19.45
C GLU A 94 10.15 -15.24 -18.52
N ASP A 95 11.08 -15.89 -17.83
CA ASP A 95 10.75 -16.95 -16.88
C ASP A 95 10.33 -16.34 -15.56
N LEU A 96 9.17 -16.78 -15.07
CA LEU A 96 8.67 -16.39 -13.76
C LEU A 96 9.53 -16.99 -12.67
N ASN A 97 10.09 -16.13 -11.88
CA ASN A 97 10.99 -16.47 -10.81
C ASN A 97 10.26 -16.41 -9.47
N ASP A 98 10.35 -17.48 -8.68
CA ASP A 98 9.88 -17.48 -7.30
C ASP A 98 10.88 -16.74 -6.40
N VAL A 99 11.03 -15.44 -6.67
CA VAL A 99 12.04 -14.58 -6.06
C VAL A 99 11.60 -14.14 -4.69
N TYR A 100 12.41 -14.40 -3.70
CA TYR A 100 12.22 -13.87 -2.35
C TYR A 100 12.78 -12.46 -2.25
N GLY A 101 11.89 -11.49 -1.94
CA GLY A 101 12.30 -10.13 -1.65
C GLY A 101 13.20 -9.53 -2.73
N ARG A 102 12.74 -9.52 -3.96
CA ARG A 102 13.49 -8.93 -5.06
C ARG A 102 13.72 -7.44 -4.84
N LYS A 103 14.97 -7.06 -4.70
CA LYS A 103 15.37 -5.66 -4.63
C LYS A 103 15.86 -5.21 -6.01
N TYR A 104 15.34 -4.10 -6.50
CA TYR A 104 15.96 -3.44 -7.64
C TYR A 104 17.32 -2.90 -7.24
N THR A 105 18.37 -3.49 -7.78
CA THR A 105 19.74 -3.00 -7.61
C THR A 105 19.92 -1.62 -8.23
N LYS A 106 19.02 -1.25 -9.15
CA LYS A 106 18.89 0.06 -9.77
C LYS A 106 17.63 0.78 -9.31
N ALA A 107 17.15 0.53 -8.11
CA ALA A 107 15.94 1.19 -7.60
C ALA A 107 16.04 2.72 -7.69
N GLY A 108 17.23 3.28 -7.52
CA GLY A 108 17.48 4.70 -7.71
C GLY A 108 17.24 5.19 -9.14
N ASP A 109 17.41 4.33 -10.14
CA ASP A 109 17.18 4.67 -11.56
C ASP A 109 15.71 4.51 -11.97
N LEU A 110 14.99 3.57 -11.32
CA LEU A 110 13.59 3.27 -11.63
C LEU A 110 12.63 3.99 -10.68
N LEU A 111 12.99 4.13 -9.41
CA LEU A 111 12.13 4.72 -8.39
C LEU A 111 11.80 6.16 -8.77
N GLN A 112 10.52 6.42 -8.98
CA GLN A 112 10.00 7.74 -9.30
C GLN A 112 9.06 8.19 -8.19
N PRO A 113 9.50 9.08 -7.29
CA PRO A 113 8.64 9.67 -6.28
C PRO A 113 7.72 10.73 -6.91
N ILE A 114 6.67 11.10 -6.19
CA ILE A 114 5.88 12.30 -6.49
C ILE A 114 6.25 13.46 -5.56
N PRO A 115 6.02 14.71 -5.99
CA PRO A 115 6.27 15.89 -5.15
C PRO A 115 5.44 15.89 -3.87
N ARG A 116 5.98 16.44 -2.79
CA ARG A 116 5.23 16.81 -1.59
C ARG A 116 4.69 18.22 -1.73
N VAL A 117 3.37 18.39 -1.61
CA VAL A 117 2.69 19.68 -1.75
C VAL A 117 2.51 20.40 -0.41
N TYR A 118 2.17 19.65 0.64
CA TYR A 118 1.98 20.17 2.00
C TYR A 118 2.75 19.36 3.04
N ASP A 119 3.16 20.01 4.11
CA ASP A 119 3.82 19.35 5.23
C ASP A 119 2.86 18.40 5.95
N PRO A 120 3.35 17.28 6.52
CA PRO A 120 2.54 16.39 7.35
C PRO A 120 2.14 17.09 8.66
N LEU A 121 1.02 16.65 9.27
CA LEU A 121 0.43 17.28 10.47
C LEU A 121 1.42 17.47 11.61
N ASP A 122 2.17 16.44 11.95
CA ASP A 122 3.16 16.44 13.03
C ASP A 122 4.61 16.42 12.53
N GLY A 123 4.83 16.95 11.32
CA GLY A 123 6.14 16.99 10.69
C GLY A 123 6.56 15.64 10.11
N TYR A 124 7.48 14.93 10.76
CA TYR A 124 8.04 13.70 10.21
C TYR A 124 7.14 12.47 10.44
N LYS A 125 6.90 11.69 9.39
CA LYS A 125 6.31 10.35 9.47
C LYS A 125 7.39 9.29 9.62
N LYS A 126 7.26 8.44 10.64
CA LYS A 126 8.14 7.29 10.82
C LYS A 126 7.69 6.13 9.93
N PHE A 127 8.47 5.82 8.91
CA PHE A 127 8.25 4.64 8.08
C PHE A 127 8.69 3.36 8.79
N SER A 128 8.03 2.26 8.44
CA SER A 128 8.45 0.92 8.81
C SER A 128 9.09 0.24 7.60
N GLU A 129 10.22 -0.42 7.81
CA GLU A 129 10.90 -1.23 6.77
C GLU A 129 10.00 -2.34 6.20
N LEU A 130 8.91 -2.70 6.91
CA LEU A 130 7.89 -3.60 6.39
C LEU A 130 7.24 -3.07 5.09
N PHE A 131 7.20 -1.75 4.91
CA PHE A 131 6.58 -1.09 3.76
C PHE A 131 7.60 -0.36 2.89
N GLN A 132 8.84 -0.85 2.87
CA GLN A 132 9.89 -0.24 2.07
C GLN A 132 9.57 -0.37 0.58
N GLU A 133 9.69 0.73 -0.15
CA GLU A 133 9.56 0.73 -1.60
C GLU A 133 10.78 0.16 -2.32
N GLY A 134 10.58 -0.21 -3.59
CA GLY A 134 11.61 -0.81 -4.42
C GLY A 134 11.85 -2.29 -4.12
N GLU A 135 10.93 -2.92 -3.39
CA GLU A 135 11.00 -4.32 -3.02
C GLU A 135 9.62 -4.97 -2.97
N VAL A 136 9.50 -6.19 -3.49
CA VAL A 136 8.34 -7.07 -3.30
C VAL A 136 8.74 -8.14 -2.30
N GLN A 137 8.24 -8.01 -1.07
CA GLN A 137 8.55 -8.97 -0.01
C GLN A 137 7.79 -10.28 -0.19
N ASN A 138 8.34 -11.38 0.31
CA ASN A 138 7.65 -12.67 0.39
C ASN A 138 7.18 -12.91 1.81
N ILE A 139 5.87 -13.11 1.95
CA ILE A 139 5.20 -13.45 3.20
C ILE A 139 4.77 -14.89 3.11
N ARG A 140 5.33 -15.77 3.95
CA ARG A 140 5.02 -17.19 3.95
C ARG A 140 4.43 -17.58 5.29
N ALA A 141 3.23 -18.14 5.26
CA ALA A 141 2.57 -18.68 6.45
C ALA A 141 2.50 -20.20 6.36
N VAL A 142 3.02 -20.89 7.37
CA VAL A 142 2.92 -22.35 7.51
C VAL A 142 2.01 -22.64 8.68
N CYS A 143 0.83 -23.16 8.39
CA CYS A 143 -0.23 -23.46 9.36
C CYS A 143 -0.37 -24.98 9.51
N PRO A 144 0.00 -25.57 10.67
CA PRO A 144 0.06 -27.01 10.83
C PRO A 144 -1.32 -27.68 10.90
N ASP A 145 -2.36 -26.96 11.29
CA ASP A 145 -3.74 -27.47 11.34
C ASP A 145 -4.42 -27.30 9.98
N GLN A 146 -4.31 -28.34 9.14
CA GLN A 146 -4.90 -28.33 7.80
C GLN A 146 -6.43 -28.24 7.84
N ASN A 147 -7.09 -28.70 8.92
CA ASN A 147 -8.56 -28.57 9.00
C ASN A 147 -9.00 -27.12 9.16
N GLN A 148 -8.24 -26.31 9.93
CA GLN A 148 -8.51 -24.86 10.02
C GLN A 148 -8.25 -24.17 8.68
N VAL A 149 -7.19 -24.52 7.96
CA VAL A 149 -6.89 -23.98 6.62
C VAL A 149 -8.01 -24.32 5.65
N ASP A 150 -8.41 -25.60 5.58
CA ASP A 150 -9.48 -26.04 4.69
C ASP A 150 -10.82 -25.38 5.03
N ALA A 151 -11.16 -25.24 6.30
CA ALA A 151 -12.37 -24.57 6.73
C ALA A 151 -12.35 -23.07 6.32
N PHE A 152 -11.21 -22.40 6.52
CA PHE A 152 -11.02 -21.00 6.14
C PHE A 152 -11.15 -20.78 4.62
N LEU A 153 -10.57 -21.68 3.82
CA LEU A 153 -10.61 -21.56 2.37
C LEU A 153 -11.97 -21.96 1.77
N LYS A 154 -12.70 -22.87 2.41
CA LYS A 154 -14.05 -23.29 1.99
C LYS A 154 -15.14 -22.29 2.39
N ASP A 155 -14.91 -21.49 3.43
CA ASP A 155 -15.88 -20.49 3.84
C ASP A 155 -16.13 -19.50 2.71
N ALA A 156 -17.39 -19.19 2.43
CA ALA A 156 -17.77 -18.26 1.36
C ALA A 156 -17.50 -16.79 1.71
N GLY A 157 -16.85 -16.51 2.84
CA GLY A 157 -16.65 -15.17 3.38
C GLY A 157 -17.83 -14.67 4.23
N GLU A 158 -18.78 -15.54 4.56
CA GLU A 158 -19.91 -15.22 5.43
C GLU A 158 -19.50 -15.12 6.90
N ASN A 159 -18.66 -16.04 7.36
CA ASN A 159 -18.15 -16.06 8.73
C ASN A 159 -16.99 -15.07 8.90
N ARG A 160 -17.31 -13.90 9.44
CA ARG A 160 -16.32 -12.82 9.69
C ARG A 160 -15.31 -13.14 10.79
N GLU A 161 -15.64 -14.09 11.66
CA GLU A 161 -14.80 -14.48 12.81
C GLU A 161 -13.90 -15.68 12.49
N ILE A 162 -13.93 -16.17 11.24
CA ILE A 162 -13.10 -17.33 10.87
C ILE A 162 -11.62 -16.96 10.91
N THR A 163 -10.84 -17.82 11.54
CA THR A 163 -9.40 -17.62 11.76
C THR A 163 -8.61 -18.91 11.55
N ILE A 164 -7.34 -18.77 11.24
CA ILE A 164 -6.34 -19.84 11.31
C ILE A 164 -5.34 -19.44 12.39
N THR A 165 -5.12 -20.31 13.39
CA THR A 165 -4.25 -20.03 14.54
C THR A 165 -3.04 -20.95 14.59
N GLY A 166 -2.02 -20.55 15.33
CA GLY A 166 -0.82 -21.38 15.54
C GLY A 166 0.09 -21.49 14.32
N CYS A 167 -0.02 -20.58 13.36
CA CYS A 167 0.84 -20.57 12.19
C CYS A 167 2.26 -20.09 12.52
N ASN A 168 3.23 -20.53 11.75
CA ASN A 168 4.54 -19.91 11.64
C ASN A 168 4.54 -18.97 10.44
N LEU A 169 5.11 -17.79 10.60
CA LEU A 169 5.18 -16.78 9.55
C LEU A 169 6.62 -16.39 9.28
N SER A 170 6.99 -16.36 8.01
CA SER A 170 8.25 -15.79 7.56
C SER A 170 7.99 -14.54 6.74
N VAL A 171 8.72 -13.46 7.04
CA VAL A 171 8.76 -12.23 6.25
C VAL A 171 10.14 -12.11 5.66
N ILE A 172 10.23 -12.25 4.34
CA ILE A 172 11.49 -12.40 3.62
C ILE A 172 11.67 -11.24 2.66
N SER A 173 12.78 -10.54 2.81
CA SER A 173 13.22 -9.44 1.97
C SER A 173 14.57 -9.78 1.31
N SER A 174 15.05 -8.92 0.41
CA SER A 174 16.36 -9.09 -0.24
C SER A 174 17.55 -9.03 0.72
N TYR A 175 17.35 -8.60 1.95
CA TYR A 175 18.44 -8.39 2.94
C TYR A 175 18.13 -8.98 4.33
N SER A 176 16.95 -9.53 4.53
CA SER A 176 16.53 -10.04 5.84
C SER A 176 15.42 -11.07 5.69
N ALA A 177 15.47 -12.11 6.52
CA ALA A 177 14.36 -13.00 6.75
C ALA A 177 14.05 -13.04 8.24
N LYS A 178 12.77 -12.88 8.59
CA LYS A 178 12.30 -12.86 9.98
C LYS A 178 11.21 -13.89 10.18
N GLU A 179 11.33 -14.65 11.25
CA GLU A 179 10.40 -15.70 11.63
C GLU A 179 9.58 -15.35 12.86
N PHE A 180 8.32 -15.73 12.82
CA PHE A 180 7.35 -15.54 13.90
C PHE A 180 6.57 -16.84 14.11
N THR A 181 6.32 -17.19 15.36
CA THR A 181 5.57 -18.39 15.73
C THR A 181 4.23 -18.01 16.34
N ASN A 182 3.28 -18.94 16.31
CA ASN A 182 1.96 -18.77 16.90
C ASN A 182 1.21 -17.52 16.33
N VAL A 183 1.27 -17.36 15.03
CA VAL A 183 0.62 -16.26 14.30
C VAL A 183 -0.83 -16.63 14.03
N THR A 184 -1.72 -15.63 14.07
CA THR A 184 -3.13 -15.76 13.70
C THR A 184 -3.38 -15.04 12.37
N LEU A 185 -4.03 -15.75 11.44
CA LEU A 185 -4.56 -15.20 10.21
C LEU A 185 -6.08 -15.03 10.36
N GLU A 186 -6.57 -13.80 10.24
CA GLU A 186 -8.00 -13.48 10.30
C GLU A 186 -8.50 -13.12 8.90
N LEU A 187 -9.74 -13.50 8.58
CA LEU A 187 -10.40 -13.00 7.38
C LEU A 187 -10.61 -11.49 7.49
N SER A 188 -10.23 -10.76 6.46
CA SER A 188 -10.33 -9.29 6.41
C SER A 188 -11.27 -8.84 5.29
N GLY A 189 -11.53 -7.54 5.22
CA GLY A 189 -12.37 -6.94 4.19
C GLY A 189 -13.86 -7.06 4.46
N GLN A 190 -14.64 -6.35 3.68
CA GLN A 190 -16.11 -6.39 3.70
C GLN A 190 -16.64 -7.09 2.43
N GLY A 191 -16.53 -6.49 1.26
CA GLY A 191 -16.89 -7.11 -0.02
C GLY A 191 -15.81 -8.08 -0.52
N SER A 192 -14.54 -7.73 -0.37
CA SER A 192 -13.41 -8.50 -0.89
C SER A 192 -13.21 -9.89 -0.25
N ARG A 193 -13.84 -10.16 0.90
CA ARG A 193 -13.74 -11.48 1.56
C ARG A 193 -14.44 -12.62 0.81
N GLY A 194 -15.37 -12.29 -0.09
CA GLY A 194 -16.09 -13.28 -0.92
C GLY A 194 -15.25 -13.88 -2.05
N TYR A 195 -14.07 -13.36 -2.33
CA TYR A 195 -13.19 -13.90 -3.36
C TYR A 195 -12.31 -15.04 -2.83
N PRO A 196 -12.04 -16.08 -3.63
CA PRO A 196 -11.10 -17.16 -3.25
C PRO A 196 -9.71 -16.66 -2.93
N LYS A 197 -9.21 -15.63 -3.60
CA LYS A 197 -8.02 -14.90 -3.18
C LYS A 197 -8.35 -14.07 -1.94
N ARG A 198 -8.27 -14.70 -0.76
CA ARG A 198 -8.71 -14.12 0.52
C ARG A 198 -7.87 -12.93 0.93
N PRO A 199 -8.47 -11.86 1.45
CA PRO A 199 -7.74 -10.83 2.18
C PRO A 199 -7.50 -11.29 3.62
N PHE A 200 -6.28 -11.06 4.14
CA PHE A 200 -5.90 -11.48 5.49
C PHE A 200 -5.57 -10.27 6.37
N LYS A 201 -5.86 -10.40 7.65
CA LYS A 201 -5.23 -9.61 8.70
C LYS A 201 -4.34 -10.54 9.50
N VAL A 202 -3.06 -10.25 9.51
CA VAL A 202 -2.03 -11.02 10.21
C VAL A 202 -1.82 -10.43 11.59
N LYS A 203 -1.87 -11.25 12.63
CA LYS A 203 -1.55 -10.89 14.00
C LYS A 203 -0.36 -11.72 14.49
N LEU A 204 0.72 -11.05 14.82
CA LEU A 204 1.86 -11.65 15.50
C LEU A 204 1.52 -11.78 16.98
N ASP A 205 1.61 -12.97 17.56
CA ASP A 205 1.02 -13.31 18.85
C ASP A 205 1.40 -12.35 19.99
N GLU A 206 0.41 -12.06 20.83
CA GLU A 206 0.55 -11.24 22.03
C GLU A 206 1.07 -12.03 23.24
N LYS A 207 1.02 -13.37 23.22
CA LYS A 207 1.19 -14.21 24.42
C LYS A 207 2.10 -15.43 24.21
N SER A 208 3.32 -15.20 23.77
CA SER A 208 4.35 -16.19 24.04
C SER A 208 4.73 -16.05 25.52
N THR A 209 4.54 -17.12 26.31
CA THR A 209 4.90 -17.20 27.71
C THR A 209 6.26 -16.55 27.99
N ASN A 210 6.24 -15.40 28.68
CA ASN A 210 7.40 -14.63 29.15
C ASN A 210 8.14 -13.71 28.15
N LYS A 211 7.62 -13.36 26.97
CA LYS A 211 8.32 -12.44 26.07
C LYS A 211 7.40 -11.30 25.61
N LYS A 212 8.02 -10.16 25.35
CA LYS A 212 7.40 -8.99 24.70
C LYS A 212 6.71 -9.43 23.39
N ASN A 213 5.57 -8.81 23.06
CA ASN A 213 4.85 -9.04 21.80
C ASN A 213 5.80 -9.08 20.61
N GLN A 214 5.65 -10.08 19.74
CA GLN A 214 6.43 -10.19 18.52
C GLN A 214 6.13 -8.99 17.62
N LYS A 215 7.13 -8.51 16.90
CA LYS A 215 6.98 -7.38 15.97
C LYS A 215 7.89 -7.54 14.76
N VAL A 216 7.35 -7.36 13.59
CA VAL A 216 8.10 -7.20 12.35
C VAL A 216 8.28 -5.70 12.07
N PHE A 217 9.51 -5.20 12.08
CA PHE A 217 9.83 -3.79 11.84
C PHE A 217 8.91 -2.81 12.61
N GLY A 218 8.63 -3.15 13.89
CA GLY A 218 7.81 -2.34 14.78
C GLY A 218 6.29 -2.52 14.64
N ARG A 219 5.82 -3.46 13.81
CA ARG A 219 4.40 -3.83 13.63
C ARG A 219 4.12 -5.19 14.24
N ASP A 220 3.07 -5.27 15.06
CA ASP A 220 2.52 -6.50 15.63
C ASP A 220 1.33 -7.04 14.80
N LYS A 221 0.81 -6.23 13.90
CA LYS A 221 -0.30 -6.54 13.00
C LYS A 221 -0.10 -5.83 11.67
N PHE A 222 -0.54 -6.48 10.59
CA PHE A 222 -0.61 -5.90 9.26
C PHE A 222 -1.72 -6.58 8.44
N LYS A 223 -2.04 -6.05 7.27
CA LYS A 223 -3.03 -6.61 6.35
C LYS A 223 -2.35 -7.07 5.07
N LEU A 224 -2.90 -8.11 4.48
CA LEU A 224 -2.67 -8.53 3.10
C LEU A 224 -3.99 -8.31 2.35
N ARG A 225 -4.06 -7.23 1.59
CA ARG A 225 -5.22 -6.86 0.78
C ARG A 225 -5.09 -7.58 -0.56
N ASN A 226 -6.14 -8.24 -1.00
CA ASN A 226 -6.09 -9.10 -2.18
C ASN A 226 -6.07 -8.35 -3.52
N ALA A 227 -6.29 -7.03 -3.52
CA ALA A 227 -6.26 -6.14 -4.70
C ALA A 227 -7.12 -6.62 -5.89
N VAL A 228 -8.17 -7.42 -5.65
CA VAL A 228 -9.01 -8.00 -6.71
C VAL A 228 -9.81 -6.96 -7.50
N PHE A 229 -9.98 -5.78 -6.93
CA PHE A 229 -10.71 -4.68 -7.57
C PHE A 229 -9.82 -3.78 -8.46
N ASP A 230 -8.54 -4.07 -8.56
CA ASP A 230 -7.58 -3.20 -9.21
C ASP A 230 -6.67 -3.97 -10.16
N CYS A 231 -6.91 -3.84 -11.45
CA CYS A 231 -6.08 -4.45 -12.49
C CYS A 231 -4.64 -3.92 -12.52
N THR A 232 -4.41 -2.75 -11.95
CA THR A 232 -3.07 -2.15 -11.89
C THR A 232 -2.32 -2.50 -10.62
N PHE A 233 -2.99 -3.02 -9.58
CA PHE A 233 -2.44 -3.26 -8.24
C PHE A 233 -1.93 -2.01 -7.50
N ILE A 234 -2.08 -0.80 -8.04
CA ILE A 234 -1.46 0.41 -7.52
C ILE A 234 -2.42 1.57 -7.22
N LYS A 235 -3.73 1.44 -7.50
CA LYS A 235 -4.70 2.53 -7.26
C LYS A 235 -4.70 2.98 -5.81
N ASN A 236 -4.83 2.03 -4.87
CA ASN A 236 -4.74 2.35 -3.44
C ASN A 236 -3.39 3.01 -3.10
N LYS A 237 -2.29 2.50 -3.63
CA LYS A 237 -0.95 3.06 -3.39
C LYS A 237 -0.82 4.50 -3.93
N LEU A 238 -1.27 4.76 -5.14
CA LEU A 238 -1.23 6.11 -5.74
C LEU A 238 -2.09 7.12 -4.98
N ALA A 239 -3.30 6.73 -4.54
CA ALA A 239 -4.16 7.57 -3.74
C ALA A 239 -3.57 7.85 -2.34
N VAL A 240 -2.95 6.84 -1.72
CA VAL A 240 -2.19 6.99 -0.46
C VAL A 240 -0.98 7.91 -0.64
N ASP A 241 -0.26 7.80 -1.75
CA ASP A 241 0.87 8.68 -2.06
C ASP A 241 0.39 10.13 -2.26
N LEU A 242 -0.72 10.34 -2.99
CA LEU A 242 -1.34 11.65 -3.14
C LEU A 242 -1.78 12.22 -1.78
N SER A 243 -2.48 11.43 -0.96
CA SER A 243 -2.87 11.83 0.40
C SER A 243 -1.65 12.22 1.25
N THR A 244 -0.58 11.44 1.16
CA THR A 244 0.69 11.73 1.85
C THR A 244 1.35 12.99 1.32
N SER A 245 1.26 13.25 0.01
CA SER A 245 1.77 14.49 -0.62
C SER A 245 1.04 15.74 -0.08
N LEU A 246 -0.26 15.62 0.19
CA LEU A 246 -1.06 16.68 0.76
C LEU A 246 -0.94 16.80 2.29
N GLY A 247 -0.13 15.96 2.93
CA GLY A 247 0.05 15.96 4.39
C GLY A 247 -1.09 15.31 5.16
N LEU A 248 -1.95 14.54 4.50
CA LEU A 248 -3.05 13.82 5.14
C LEU A 248 -2.54 12.59 5.91
N PRO A 249 -3.28 12.14 6.94
CA PRO A 249 -3.02 10.88 7.61
C PRO A 249 -3.22 9.72 6.63
N ALA A 250 -2.17 8.98 6.32
CA ALA A 250 -2.25 7.86 5.40
C ALA A 250 -1.50 6.63 5.95
N GLY A 251 -2.03 5.45 5.69
CA GLY A 251 -1.40 4.18 6.00
C GLY A 251 -0.20 3.94 5.07
N GLN A 252 0.77 3.16 5.53
CA GLN A 252 1.87 2.72 4.67
C GLN A 252 1.46 1.43 3.98
N SER A 253 1.92 1.23 2.75
CA SER A 253 1.74 -0.03 2.04
C SER A 253 2.87 -0.31 1.06
N SER A 254 3.03 -1.58 0.70
CA SER A 254 3.96 -2.07 -0.32
C SER A 254 3.46 -3.39 -0.91
N PRO A 255 3.86 -3.75 -2.13
CA PRO A 255 3.50 -5.03 -2.71
C PRO A 255 4.21 -6.18 -1.99
N ALA A 256 3.54 -7.34 -1.87
CA ALA A 256 4.11 -8.56 -1.35
C ALA A 256 3.52 -9.79 -2.03
N ARG A 257 4.33 -10.83 -2.24
CA ARG A 257 3.85 -12.18 -2.58
C ARG A 257 3.43 -12.91 -1.30
N PHE A 258 2.30 -13.57 -1.34
CA PHE A 258 1.82 -14.35 -0.20
C PHE A 258 1.69 -15.82 -0.53
N TYR A 259 2.15 -16.64 0.42
CA TYR A 259 2.09 -18.11 0.38
C TYR A 259 1.44 -18.61 1.66
N LEU A 260 0.53 -19.57 1.53
CA LEU A 260 -0.09 -20.27 2.65
C LEU A 260 0.22 -21.76 2.53
N ASN A 261 0.90 -22.31 3.51
CA ASN A 261 1.55 -23.61 3.43
C ASN A 261 2.51 -23.63 2.23
N ASN A 262 2.33 -24.50 1.27
CA ASN A 262 3.17 -24.53 0.06
C ASN A 262 2.50 -23.92 -1.16
N ASP A 263 1.28 -23.36 -0.98
CA ASP A 263 0.52 -22.80 -2.09
C ASP A 263 0.77 -21.30 -2.25
N ALA A 264 1.03 -20.88 -3.47
CA ALA A 264 1.10 -19.47 -3.81
C ALA A 264 -0.30 -18.86 -3.91
N PHE A 265 -0.55 -17.80 -3.14
CA PHE A 265 -1.84 -17.11 -3.09
C PHE A 265 -1.90 -15.87 -3.99
N GLY A 266 -0.75 -15.38 -4.41
CA GLY A 266 -0.63 -14.28 -5.36
C GLY A 266 -0.02 -13.00 -4.78
N LEU A 267 -0.11 -11.93 -5.56
CA LEU A 267 0.37 -10.60 -5.24
C LEU A 267 -0.66 -9.85 -4.37
N TYR A 268 -0.20 -9.30 -3.27
CA TYR A 268 -1.02 -8.59 -2.27
C TYR A 268 -0.51 -7.17 -2.04
N ASP A 269 -1.40 -6.26 -1.68
CA ASP A 269 -1.04 -4.99 -1.05
C ASP A 269 -0.84 -5.24 0.46
N LEU A 270 0.43 -5.25 0.89
CA LEU A 270 0.82 -5.35 2.29
C LEU A 270 0.63 -3.99 2.96
N ALA A 271 -0.40 -3.86 3.78
CA ALA A 271 -0.86 -2.58 4.30
C ALA A 271 -0.78 -2.48 5.84
N ASP A 272 -0.53 -1.26 6.32
CA ASP A 272 -0.57 -0.92 7.75
C ASP A 272 -2.00 -1.04 8.32
N VAL A 273 -2.10 -1.22 9.64
CA VAL A 273 -3.36 -1.22 10.36
C VAL A 273 -3.55 0.11 11.10
N PHE A 274 -4.76 0.63 11.05
CA PHE A 274 -5.13 1.88 11.72
C PHE A 274 -5.38 1.64 13.21
N LYS A 275 -4.31 1.78 14.02
CA LYS A 275 -4.29 1.56 15.47
C LYS A 275 -3.41 2.63 16.14
N LYS A 276 -3.14 2.48 17.43
CA LYS A 276 -2.31 3.40 18.24
C LYS A 276 -1.02 3.84 17.55
N LYS A 277 -0.33 2.91 16.86
CA LYS A 277 0.92 3.23 16.15
C LYS A 277 0.71 4.17 14.97
N PHE A 278 -0.38 3.96 14.22
CA PHE A 278 -0.80 4.87 13.16
C PHE A 278 -1.11 6.27 13.71
N LEU A 279 -1.88 6.36 14.81
CA LEU A 279 -2.21 7.64 15.45
C LEU A 279 -0.94 8.35 15.93
N LYS A 280 -0.01 7.62 16.56
CA LYS A 280 1.29 8.21 16.96
C LYS A 280 2.04 8.80 15.78
N ASN A 281 2.09 8.10 14.66
CA ASN A 281 2.85 8.55 13.49
C ASN A 281 2.22 9.72 12.74
N ASN A 282 0.91 9.90 12.81
CA ASN A 282 0.20 10.89 12.02
C ASN A 282 -0.27 12.10 12.83
N PHE A 283 -0.53 11.96 14.14
CA PHE A 283 -1.10 13.02 14.96
C PHE A 283 -0.26 13.35 16.21
N HIS A 284 0.62 12.46 16.65
CA HIS A 284 1.31 12.58 17.95
C HIS A 284 2.79 12.24 17.86
N PHE A 285 3.40 12.40 16.68
CA PHE A 285 4.80 11.98 16.48
C PHE A 285 5.77 12.76 17.36
N ASN A 286 5.57 14.07 17.48
CA ASN A 286 6.42 14.99 18.24
C ASN A 286 6.04 15.10 19.74
N GLU A 287 5.03 14.36 20.20
CA GLU A 287 4.58 14.43 21.58
C GLU A 287 5.25 13.36 22.46
N ASP A 288 5.79 13.77 23.62
CA ASP A 288 6.38 12.86 24.59
C ASP A 288 5.30 12.00 25.30
N LEU A 289 4.20 12.61 25.69
CA LEU A 289 3.08 11.99 26.39
C LEU A 289 1.75 12.28 25.69
N PRO A 290 1.50 11.64 24.53
CA PRO A 290 0.30 11.92 23.75
C PRO A 290 -0.96 11.42 24.47
N LYS A 291 -2.02 12.26 24.45
CA LYS A 291 -3.36 11.85 24.85
C LYS A 291 -4.11 11.39 23.61
N TYR A 292 -4.52 10.12 23.61
CA TYR A 292 -5.24 9.54 22.50
C TYR A 292 -6.75 9.66 22.70
N GLY A 293 -7.47 9.96 21.62
CA GLY A 293 -8.92 9.81 21.51
C GLY A 293 -9.32 8.43 20.98
N VAL A 294 -10.62 8.21 20.85
CA VAL A 294 -11.15 7.03 20.14
C VAL A 294 -11.02 7.26 18.63
N LEU A 295 -10.54 6.24 17.92
CA LEU A 295 -10.52 6.23 16.45
C LEU A 295 -11.75 5.50 15.94
N TYR A 296 -12.69 6.24 15.36
CA TYR A 296 -13.89 5.71 14.73
C TYR A 296 -13.63 5.44 13.26
N LYS A 297 -13.98 4.24 12.82
CA LYS A 297 -13.98 3.84 11.42
C LYS A 297 -15.43 3.71 10.97
N ALA A 298 -15.86 4.56 10.05
CA ALA A 298 -17.19 4.49 9.47
C ALA A 298 -17.34 3.26 8.56
N ARG A 299 -18.53 2.68 8.59
CA ARG A 299 -18.93 1.57 7.73
C ARG A 299 -20.39 1.69 7.32
N THR A 300 -20.76 1.05 6.24
CA THR A 300 -22.14 0.83 5.86
C THR A 300 -22.80 -0.26 6.70
N TYR A 301 -24.08 -0.14 6.96
CA TYR A 301 -24.87 -1.09 7.73
C TYR A 301 -26.19 -1.41 6.99
N GLN A 302 -26.76 -2.60 7.19
CA GLN A 302 -28.03 -2.99 6.58
C GLN A 302 -29.14 -1.98 6.89
N GLY A 303 -29.79 -1.45 5.85
CA GLY A 303 -30.83 -0.42 5.96
C GLY A 303 -30.30 1.01 6.09
N ILE A 304 -28.98 1.20 6.18
CA ILE A 304 -28.32 2.49 6.06
C ILE A 304 -27.27 2.35 4.97
N GLU A 305 -27.62 2.77 3.79
CA GLU A 305 -26.74 2.67 2.63
C GLU A 305 -25.54 3.63 2.75
N ARG A 306 -25.71 4.75 3.49
CA ARG A 306 -24.70 5.81 3.57
C ARG A 306 -24.61 6.40 4.97
N ASN A 307 -23.41 6.39 5.55
CA ASN A 307 -23.15 7.01 6.85
C ASN A 307 -22.58 8.43 6.66
N TYR A 308 -23.43 9.40 6.41
CA TYR A 308 -23.04 10.81 6.28
C TYR A 308 -23.03 11.56 7.63
N LEU A 309 -22.46 10.96 8.69
CA LEU A 309 -22.47 11.56 10.02
C LEU A 309 -23.91 11.84 10.50
N ILE A 310 -24.79 10.85 10.34
CA ILE A 310 -26.22 10.96 10.67
C ILE A 310 -26.44 10.97 12.18
N GLU A 311 -27.36 11.84 12.67
CA GLU A 311 -27.68 11.93 14.09
C GLU A 311 -28.66 10.82 14.51
N LYS A 312 -28.12 9.61 14.73
CA LYS A 312 -28.85 8.42 15.20
C LYS A 312 -27.99 7.64 16.22
N PRO A 313 -27.90 8.14 17.47
CA PRO A 313 -27.04 7.54 18.49
C PRO A 313 -27.31 6.05 18.76
N GLU A 314 -28.55 5.62 18.58
CA GLU A 314 -28.99 4.22 18.80
C GLU A 314 -28.33 3.20 17.88
N ILE A 315 -27.74 3.62 16.76
CA ILE A 315 -27.08 2.73 15.79
C ILE A 315 -25.58 3.00 15.66
N TYR A 316 -24.97 3.88 16.45
CA TYR A 316 -23.55 4.21 16.28
C TYR A 316 -22.64 2.99 16.42
N GLN A 317 -22.98 2.03 17.28
CA GLN A 317 -22.26 0.76 17.39
C GLN A 317 -22.32 -0.10 16.11
N ASP A 318 -23.32 0.12 15.26
CA ASP A 318 -23.51 -0.63 14.02
C ASP A 318 -22.82 0.04 12.83
N ILE A 319 -22.65 1.37 12.85
CA ILE A 319 -22.10 2.15 11.74
C ILE A 319 -20.69 2.71 12.00
N TYR A 320 -20.15 2.50 13.20
CA TYR A 320 -18.77 2.86 13.55
C TYR A 320 -18.06 1.68 14.22
N ASP A 321 -17.04 1.13 13.54
CA ASP A 321 -16.08 0.26 14.20
C ASP A 321 -15.14 1.07 15.07
N LEU A 322 -14.89 0.60 16.29
CA LEU A 322 -13.90 1.19 17.18
C LEU A 322 -12.50 0.70 16.78
N ALA A 323 -11.87 1.41 15.84
CA ALA A 323 -10.56 1.04 15.34
C ALA A 323 -9.48 1.10 16.43
N TYR A 324 -9.59 2.06 17.36
CA TYR A 324 -8.77 2.14 18.56
C TYR A 324 -9.56 2.79 19.68
N VAL A 325 -9.48 2.21 20.89
CA VAL A 325 -10.05 2.78 22.14
C VAL A 325 -8.93 2.86 23.16
N PRO A 326 -8.59 4.03 23.70
CA PRO A 326 -7.68 4.14 24.83
C PRO A 326 -8.36 3.67 26.13
N ASP A 327 -7.58 3.17 27.09
CA ASP A 327 -8.11 2.58 28.34
C ASP A 327 -9.02 3.54 29.12
N GLU A 328 -8.72 4.83 29.13
CA GLU A 328 -9.49 5.88 29.79
C GLU A 328 -10.85 6.18 29.14
N LYS A 329 -11.11 5.67 27.93
CA LYS A 329 -12.38 5.84 27.20
C LYS A 329 -13.27 4.60 27.25
N VAL A 330 -12.82 3.50 27.88
CA VAL A 330 -13.64 2.30 28.04
C VAL A 330 -14.89 2.62 28.85
N GLY A 331 -16.07 2.24 28.32
CA GLY A 331 -17.38 2.56 28.88
C GLY A 331 -17.96 3.90 28.42
N SER A 332 -17.20 4.70 27.64
CA SER A 332 -17.64 5.97 27.06
C SER A 332 -17.18 6.13 25.61
N GLU A 333 -17.03 5.01 24.91
CA GLU A 333 -16.37 4.91 23.60
C GLU A 333 -17.05 5.75 22.53
N TYR A 334 -18.36 5.94 22.61
CA TYR A 334 -19.15 6.67 21.60
C TYR A 334 -19.42 8.13 21.94
N ASN A 335 -18.94 8.63 23.10
CA ASN A 335 -19.24 10.01 23.52
C ASN A 335 -18.67 11.05 22.53
N ASP A 336 -17.43 10.90 22.10
CA ASP A 336 -16.78 11.88 21.21
C ASP A 336 -17.49 11.93 19.84
N ILE A 337 -17.91 10.79 19.28
CA ILE A 337 -18.62 10.77 17.98
C ILE A 337 -20.03 11.33 18.12
N THR A 338 -20.70 11.07 19.25
CA THR A 338 -22.04 11.64 19.55
C THR A 338 -21.96 13.16 19.67
N GLU A 339 -20.98 13.69 20.41
CA GLU A 339 -20.71 15.12 20.53
C GLU A 339 -20.46 15.75 19.17
N PHE A 340 -19.60 15.11 18.35
CA PHE A 340 -19.25 15.64 17.04
C PHE A 340 -20.44 15.69 16.07
N ILE A 341 -21.24 14.63 16.00
CA ILE A 341 -22.41 14.59 15.12
C ILE A 341 -23.47 15.57 15.61
N HIS A 342 -23.71 15.66 16.91
CA HIS A 342 -24.62 16.66 17.47
C HIS A 342 -24.19 18.10 17.11
N TRP A 343 -22.88 18.38 17.22
CA TRP A 343 -22.32 19.68 16.83
C TRP A 343 -22.59 19.99 15.35
N ILE A 344 -22.40 19.03 14.45
CA ILE A 344 -22.63 19.21 13.00
C ILE A 344 -24.08 19.62 12.73
N HIS A 345 -25.04 18.98 13.39
CA HIS A 345 -26.46 19.17 13.09
C HIS A 345 -27.08 20.39 13.82
N ASN A 346 -26.58 20.74 15.00
CA ASN A 346 -27.25 21.70 15.87
C ASN A 346 -26.45 22.99 16.08
N GLU A 347 -25.12 22.98 16.03
CA GLU A 347 -24.29 24.13 16.40
C GLU A 347 -23.58 24.74 15.20
N LEU A 348 -22.94 23.92 14.34
CA LEU A 348 -22.15 24.33 13.19
C LEU A 348 -22.84 25.38 12.29
N PRO A 349 -24.17 25.32 12.00
CA PRO A 349 -24.82 26.32 11.15
C PRO A 349 -24.70 27.75 11.65
N ASN A 350 -24.59 27.93 12.99
CA ASN A 350 -24.59 29.24 13.64
C ASN A 350 -23.20 29.71 14.08
N GLN A 351 -22.14 28.94 13.85
CA GLN A 351 -20.78 29.29 14.25
C GLN A 351 -20.07 30.17 13.23
N THR A 352 -19.13 30.96 13.70
CA THR A 352 -18.16 31.68 12.88
C THR A 352 -17.09 30.74 12.33
N ASP A 353 -16.36 31.16 11.31
CA ASP A 353 -15.28 30.38 10.72
C ASP A 353 -14.17 30.07 11.74
N ASP A 354 -13.84 31.02 12.63
CA ASP A 354 -12.85 30.82 13.70
C ASP A 354 -13.31 29.77 14.74
N GLU A 355 -14.58 29.79 15.13
CA GLU A 355 -15.16 28.80 16.05
C GLU A 355 -15.12 27.40 15.42
N ILE A 356 -15.45 27.30 14.14
CA ILE A 356 -15.37 26.04 13.39
C ILE A 356 -13.92 25.54 13.34
N GLU A 357 -12.97 26.40 13.00
CA GLU A 357 -11.56 26.00 12.93
C GLU A 357 -10.96 25.64 14.30
N ASN A 358 -11.53 26.13 15.39
CA ASN A 358 -11.13 25.72 16.74
C ASN A 358 -11.64 24.33 17.11
N TYR A 359 -12.71 23.84 16.50
CA TYR A 359 -13.35 22.56 16.79
C TYR A 359 -13.06 21.46 15.74
N LEU A 360 -12.93 21.85 14.47
CA LEU A 360 -12.68 20.97 13.33
C LEU A 360 -11.36 21.34 12.65
N ASN A 361 -10.60 20.36 12.21
CA ASN A 361 -9.46 20.56 11.32
C ASN A 361 -9.99 20.74 9.89
N VAL A 362 -10.43 21.95 9.55
CA VAL A 362 -11.01 22.28 8.25
C VAL A 362 -10.00 22.07 7.13
N ASP A 363 -8.74 22.42 7.34
CA ASP A 363 -7.68 22.25 6.32
C ASP A 363 -7.48 20.78 5.93
N LEU A 364 -7.50 19.87 6.92
CA LEU A 364 -7.43 18.44 6.67
C LEU A 364 -8.65 17.94 5.88
N LEU A 365 -9.86 18.34 6.29
CA LEU A 365 -11.10 17.97 5.60
C LEU A 365 -11.09 18.43 4.14
N LEU A 366 -10.71 19.69 3.86
CA LEU A 366 -10.68 20.24 2.50
C LEU A 366 -9.64 19.52 1.62
N LYS A 367 -8.48 19.17 2.16
CA LYS A 367 -7.47 18.37 1.45
C LYS A 367 -7.97 16.97 1.13
N ASP A 368 -8.69 16.35 2.06
CA ASP A 368 -9.28 15.02 1.85
C ASP A 368 -10.34 15.05 0.74
N LEU A 369 -11.23 16.04 0.74
CA LEU A 369 -12.20 16.24 -0.33
C LEU A 369 -11.54 16.46 -1.71
N VAL A 370 -10.41 17.16 -1.75
CA VAL A 370 -9.63 17.31 -2.99
C VAL A 370 -9.08 15.97 -3.46
N VAL A 371 -8.55 15.13 -2.54
CA VAL A 371 -8.12 13.77 -2.91
C VAL A 371 -9.29 12.96 -3.43
N GLU A 372 -10.41 12.90 -2.69
CA GLU A 372 -11.60 12.13 -3.10
C GLU A 372 -12.10 12.53 -4.49
N TYR A 373 -12.16 13.82 -4.79
CA TYR A 373 -12.55 14.32 -6.10
C TYR A 373 -11.55 13.92 -7.19
N LEU A 374 -10.25 14.09 -6.95
CA LEU A 374 -9.22 13.82 -7.95
C LEU A 374 -9.09 12.35 -8.30
N VAL A 375 -9.24 11.46 -7.30
CA VAL A 375 -9.17 10.02 -7.53
C VAL A 375 -10.53 9.35 -7.76
N ASP A 376 -11.65 10.12 -7.72
CA ASP A 376 -13.03 9.62 -7.76
C ASP A 376 -13.26 8.49 -6.74
N HIS A 377 -13.15 8.83 -5.46
CA HIS A 377 -13.31 7.83 -4.39
C HIS A 377 -14.77 7.45 -4.18
N ARG A 378 -15.24 6.54 -5.02
CA ARG A 378 -16.64 6.11 -5.09
C ARG A 378 -17.20 5.56 -3.80
N ASP A 379 -16.38 4.85 -3.03
CA ASP A 379 -16.75 4.23 -1.76
C ASP A 379 -16.23 5.02 -0.56
N GLY A 380 -15.91 6.31 -0.77
CA GLY A 380 -15.34 7.21 0.23
C GLY A 380 -16.37 7.97 1.07
N PHE A 381 -15.85 8.93 1.82
CA PHE A 381 -16.64 9.79 2.70
C PHE A 381 -17.64 10.65 1.94
N PHE A 382 -17.19 11.30 0.86
CA PHE A 382 -18.02 12.27 0.16
C PHE A 382 -19.16 11.62 -0.63
N ILE A 383 -18.85 10.58 -1.43
CA ILE A 383 -19.83 9.93 -2.31
C ILE A 383 -20.67 8.89 -1.57
N ALA A 384 -20.05 8.00 -0.80
CA ALA A 384 -20.74 6.85 -0.21
C ALA A 384 -21.04 6.99 1.28
N GLY A 385 -20.44 7.97 1.98
CA GLY A 385 -20.51 8.02 3.44
C GLY A 385 -19.91 6.75 4.08
N ASN A 386 -18.82 6.25 3.51
CA ASN A 386 -18.14 5.02 3.91
C ASN A 386 -16.63 5.25 3.92
N ASN A 387 -15.83 4.30 4.37
CA ASN A 387 -14.38 4.30 4.33
C ASN A 387 -13.72 5.60 4.78
N TYR A 388 -14.19 6.17 5.89
CA TYR A 388 -13.56 7.33 6.51
C TYR A 388 -13.34 7.11 8.01
N PHE A 389 -12.45 7.91 8.57
CA PHE A 389 -12.19 7.96 10.01
C PHE A 389 -12.66 9.28 10.61
N VAL A 390 -13.06 9.21 11.88
CA VAL A 390 -13.22 10.36 12.75
C VAL A 390 -12.31 10.19 13.96
N TYR A 391 -11.52 11.22 14.26
CA TYR A 391 -10.58 11.21 15.37
C TYR A 391 -10.41 12.58 16.00
N ARG A 392 -10.49 12.67 17.32
CA ARG A 392 -10.22 13.91 18.05
C ARG A 392 -8.76 13.95 18.49
N ALA A 393 -7.98 14.89 17.94
CA ALA A 393 -6.60 15.15 18.33
C ALA A 393 -6.42 16.62 18.71
N ASN A 394 -5.73 16.89 19.81
CA ASN A 394 -5.42 18.27 20.26
C ASN A 394 -6.64 19.19 20.32
N GLY A 395 -7.78 18.65 20.77
CA GLY A 395 -9.05 19.37 20.90
C GLY A 395 -9.88 19.49 19.61
N LYS A 396 -9.31 19.15 18.44
CA LYS A 396 -10.00 19.26 17.15
C LYS A 396 -10.41 17.91 16.61
N PHE A 397 -11.57 17.84 15.99
CA PHE A 397 -11.97 16.69 15.19
C PHE A 397 -11.28 16.69 13.84
N ASN A 398 -10.92 15.50 13.38
CA ASN A 398 -10.31 15.24 12.08
C ASN A 398 -11.14 14.17 11.38
N VAL A 399 -11.46 14.41 10.11
CA VAL A 399 -12.19 13.47 9.24
C VAL A 399 -11.36 13.26 7.99
N TRP A 400 -11.07 12.01 7.63
CA TRP A 400 -10.30 11.68 6.42
C TRP A 400 -10.64 10.29 5.92
N SER A 401 -10.47 10.08 4.62
CA SER A 401 -10.78 8.85 3.90
C SER A 401 -9.64 7.85 3.91
N PHE A 402 -9.98 6.59 3.67
CA PHE A 402 -9.05 5.49 3.48
C PHE A 402 -9.70 4.44 2.55
N ASP A 403 -8.96 3.36 2.20
CA ASP A 403 -9.47 2.24 1.39
C ASP A 403 -9.79 2.67 -0.05
N PHE A 404 -8.75 3.10 -0.77
CA PHE A 404 -8.88 3.68 -2.10
C PHE A 404 -8.91 2.64 -3.25
N ASP A 405 -9.43 1.44 -3.03
CA ASP A 405 -9.58 0.42 -4.08
C ASP A 405 -10.61 0.83 -5.14
N ALA A 406 -11.72 1.47 -4.70
CA ALA A 406 -12.78 1.94 -5.57
C ALA A 406 -12.52 3.38 -6.03
N THR A 407 -11.43 3.57 -6.77
CA THR A 407 -10.96 4.86 -7.27
C THR A 407 -10.55 4.78 -8.74
N PHE A 408 -10.20 5.92 -9.33
CA PHE A 408 -9.72 6.04 -10.70
C PHE A 408 -10.65 5.34 -11.71
N ASP A 409 -11.92 5.80 -11.75
CA ASP A 409 -12.97 5.31 -12.64
C ASP A 409 -13.58 3.94 -12.28
N ARG A 410 -13.27 3.42 -11.11
CA ARG A 410 -13.89 2.19 -10.64
C ARG A 410 -15.40 2.36 -10.46
N TYR A 411 -16.20 1.59 -11.23
CA TYR A 411 -17.68 1.72 -11.26
C TYR A 411 -18.14 3.16 -11.54
N ALA A 412 -17.46 3.85 -12.45
CA ALA A 412 -17.79 5.23 -12.78
C ALA A 412 -19.25 5.38 -13.15
N VAL A 413 -19.93 6.24 -12.45
CA VAL A 413 -21.30 6.67 -12.77
C VAL A 413 -21.26 8.03 -13.46
N TYR A 414 -20.10 8.70 -13.41
CA TYR A 414 -19.88 10.01 -13.97
C TYR A 414 -18.70 10.01 -14.91
N PRO A 415 -18.80 10.83 -15.98
CA PRO A 415 -17.66 11.05 -16.83
C PRO A 415 -16.45 11.56 -16.05
N VAL A 416 -15.27 11.06 -16.37
CA VAL A 416 -14.01 11.48 -15.74
C VAL A 416 -13.76 12.98 -15.85
N ASN A 417 -14.38 13.66 -16.83
CA ASN A 417 -14.28 15.10 -17.06
C ASN A 417 -15.32 15.94 -16.30
N THR A 418 -16.02 15.37 -15.31
CA THR A 418 -16.96 16.12 -14.46
C THR A 418 -16.22 17.16 -13.63
N VAL A 419 -16.61 18.44 -13.74
CA VAL A 419 -16.09 19.53 -12.92
C VAL A 419 -16.53 19.40 -11.47
N TRP A 420 -15.81 20.06 -10.54
CA TRP A 420 -16.16 19.99 -9.12
C TRP A 420 -17.58 20.46 -8.82
N GLU A 421 -18.03 21.53 -9.48
CA GLU A 421 -19.36 22.11 -9.28
C GLU A 421 -20.49 21.12 -9.59
N ASP A 422 -20.29 20.22 -10.54
CA ASP A 422 -21.24 19.15 -10.85
C ASP A 422 -20.99 17.93 -9.95
N TYR A 423 -19.73 17.59 -9.68
CA TYR A 423 -19.34 16.45 -8.82
C TYR A 423 -19.90 16.60 -7.41
N GLN A 424 -19.88 17.78 -6.84
CA GLN A 424 -20.42 18.03 -5.50
C GLN A 424 -21.93 17.73 -5.38
N ASN A 425 -22.66 17.62 -6.47
CA ASN A 425 -24.10 17.30 -6.49
C ASN A 425 -24.39 15.79 -6.60
N ILE A 426 -23.35 14.98 -6.83
CA ILE A 426 -23.46 13.54 -7.01
C ILE A 426 -24.14 12.82 -5.82
N PRO A 427 -23.77 13.06 -4.56
CA PRO A 427 -24.39 12.38 -3.43
C PRO A 427 -25.92 12.51 -3.40
N SER A 428 -26.46 13.66 -3.82
CA SER A 428 -27.90 13.89 -3.83
C SER A 428 -28.68 13.01 -4.83
N GLN A 429 -28.01 12.45 -5.82
CA GLN A 429 -28.62 11.62 -6.86
C GLN A 429 -28.78 10.15 -6.43
N TYR A 430 -28.05 9.73 -5.38
CA TYR A 430 -28.06 8.33 -4.94
C TYR A 430 -29.01 8.03 -3.78
N SER A 431 -29.59 9.02 -3.14
CA SER A 431 -30.47 8.83 -2.00
C SER A 431 -31.62 9.81 -2.03
N GLU A 432 -32.84 9.29 -2.10
CA GLU A 432 -34.07 10.09 -1.92
C GLU A 432 -34.25 10.57 -0.48
N THR A 433 -33.56 9.98 0.48
CA THR A 433 -33.78 10.19 1.93
C THR A 433 -32.62 10.86 2.66
N LEU A 434 -31.39 10.81 2.14
CA LEU A 434 -30.19 11.42 2.73
C LEU A 434 -29.52 12.28 1.67
N ASN A 435 -29.96 13.52 1.60
CA ASN A 435 -29.71 14.34 0.43
C ASN A 435 -28.27 14.80 0.24
N ARG A 436 -27.45 14.90 1.30
CA ARG A 436 -26.06 15.38 1.17
C ARG A 436 -25.31 15.13 2.49
N ASN A 437 -23.97 15.18 2.42
CA ASN A 437 -23.12 15.13 3.59
C ASN A 437 -23.23 16.45 4.38
N PRO A 438 -23.88 16.47 5.57
CA PRO A 438 -24.18 17.71 6.27
C PRO A 438 -22.93 18.49 6.67
N LEU A 439 -21.84 17.79 7.00
CA LEU A 439 -20.58 18.46 7.34
C LEU A 439 -19.99 19.17 6.11
N VAL A 440 -19.90 18.49 4.98
CA VAL A 440 -19.34 19.06 3.76
C VAL A 440 -20.16 20.22 3.27
N ASP A 441 -21.49 20.08 3.27
CA ASP A 441 -22.39 21.15 2.84
C ASP A 441 -22.23 22.41 3.69
N GLN A 442 -22.23 22.28 5.02
CA GLN A 442 -22.04 23.41 5.91
C GLN A 442 -20.69 24.10 5.73
N ILE A 443 -19.63 23.34 5.52
CA ILE A 443 -18.28 23.88 5.30
C ILE A 443 -18.20 24.59 3.93
N LEU A 444 -18.66 23.96 2.85
CA LEU A 444 -18.50 24.51 1.50
C LEU A 444 -19.51 25.61 1.12
N THR A 445 -20.57 25.84 1.89
CA THR A 445 -21.42 27.01 1.73
C THR A 445 -20.72 28.31 2.17
N ARG A 446 -19.66 28.22 2.98
CA ARG A 446 -18.88 29.38 3.43
C ARG A 446 -17.85 29.78 2.39
N ASP A 447 -17.87 31.03 1.96
CA ASP A 447 -17.01 31.54 0.90
C ASP A 447 -15.52 31.37 1.20
N SER A 448 -15.10 31.58 2.45
CA SER A 448 -13.71 31.43 2.90
C SER A 448 -13.21 29.99 2.73
N PHE A 449 -14.00 29.01 3.16
CA PHE A 449 -13.63 27.59 3.07
C PHE A 449 -13.74 27.05 1.64
N ARG A 450 -14.76 27.49 0.90
CA ARG A 450 -14.88 27.16 -0.53
C ARG A 450 -13.70 27.71 -1.34
N GLN A 451 -13.27 28.95 -1.08
CA GLN A 451 -12.09 29.52 -1.75
C GLN A 451 -10.83 28.73 -1.38
N ARG A 452 -10.65 28.37 -0.12
CA ARG A 452 -9.53 27.54 0.35
C ARG A 452 -9.53 26.16 -0.33
N PHE A 453 -10.69 25.52 -0.48
CA PHE A 453 -10.82 24.27 -1.24
C PHE A 453 -10.32 24.44 -2.68
N VAL A 454 -10.76 25.47 -3.37
CA VAL A 454 -10.33 25.77 -4.75
C VAL A 454 -8.83 26.02 -4.82
N ASP A 455 -8.25 26.73 -3.86
CA ASP A 455 -6.81 26.99 -3.82
C ASP A 455 -6.00 25.70 -3.56
N ILE A 456 -6.48 24.81 -2.71
CA ILE A 456 -5.89 23.48 -2.49
C ILE A 456 -5.99 22.65 -3.77
N LEU A 457 -7.15 22.62 -4.44
CA LEU A 457 -7.36 21.88 -5.68
C LEU A 457 -6.42 22.36 -6.79
N LYS A 458 -6.35 23.67 -7.02
CA LYS A 458 -5.46 24.29 -8.00
C LYS A 458 -4.01 23.93 -7.74
N LYS A 459 -3.57 24.07 -6.49
CA LYS A 459 -2.20 23.78 -6.09
C LYS A 459 -1.88 22.28 -6.27
N THR A 460 -2.77 21.40 -5.85
CA THR A 460 -2.59 19.95 -5.98
C THR A 460 -2.44 19.53 -7.44
N VAL A 461 -3.30 20.07 -8.33
CA VAL A 461 -3.21 19.74 -9.75
C VAL A 461 -1.98 20.37 -10.41
N SER A 462 -1.63 21.60 -10.05
CA SER A 462 -0.41 22.22 -10.58
C SER A 462 0.86 21.47 -10.19
N GLU A 463 0.99 21.00 -8.94
CA GLU A 463 2.26 20.52 -8.40
C GLU A 463 2.41 18.99 -8.38
N VAL A 464 1.31 18.21 -8.31
CA VAL A 464 1.39 16.77 -8.17
C VAL A 464 0.39 15.96 -8.98
N PHE A 465 -0.91 16.31 -9.01
CA PHE A 465 -1.90 15.54 -9.74
C PHE A 465 -1.98 15.97 -11.22
N ASN A 466 -0.95 15.69 -11.97
CA ASN A 466 -0.83 15.96 -13.39
C ASN A 466 0.09 14.94 -14.07
N VAL A 467 0.07 14.89 -15.39
CA VAL A 467 0.83 13.89 -16.16
C VAL A 467 2.35 13.99 -15.96
N GLN A 468 2.88 15.19 -15.66
CA GLN A 468 4.32 15.39 -15.48
C GLN A 468 4.82 14.76 -14.17
N ALA A 469 4.01 14.79 -13.11
CA ALA A 469 4.36 14.25 -11.80
C ALA A 469 3.89 12.80 -11.62
N MET A 470 2.68 12.45 -12.10
CA MET A 470 2.08 11.14 -11.85
C MET A 470 2.54 10.06 -12.83
N ASN A 471 2.69 10.37 -14.13
CA ASN A 471 3.03 9.33 -15.10
C ASN A 471 4.37 8.65 -14.82
N PRO A 472 5.47 9.36 -14.46
CA PRO A 472 6.72 8.68 -14.08
C PRO A 472 6.54 7.70 -12.91
N ARG A 473 5.65 8.03 -11.95
CA ARG A 473 5.31 7.15 -10.83
C ARG A 473 4.56 5.90 -11.28
N VAL A 474 3.62 6.06 -12.18
CA VAL A 474 2.86 4.94 -12.77
C VAL A 474 3.78 4.04 -13.62
N ASP A 475 4.66 4.63 -14.44
CA ASP A 475 5.66 3.90 -15.22
C ASP A 475 6.60 3.07 -14.35
N TYR A 476 7.05 3.67 -13.24
CA TYR A 476 7.86 2.96 -12.26
C TYR A 476 7.14 1.70 -11.76
N PHE A 477 5.90 1.80 -11.33
CA PHE A 477 5.17 0.64 -10.84
C PHE A 477 4.86 -0.39 -11.92
N LYS A 478 4.55 0.06 -13.14
CA LYS A 478 4.37 -0.84 -14.29
C LYS A 478 5.59 -1.72 -14.50
N GLU A 479 6.76 -1.12 -14.58
CA GLU A 479 8.01 -1.87 -14.79
C GLU A 479 8.40 -2.69 -13.56
N PHE A 480 8.21 -2.13 -12.35
CA PHE A 480 8.56 -2.77 -11.10
C PHE A 480 7.73 -4.02 -10.80
N LEU A 481 6.42 -3.98 -11.06
CA LEU A 481 5.49 -5.06 -10.73
C LEU A 481 5.20 -6.00 -11.90
N LYS A 482 5.74 -5.75 -13.09
CA LYS A 482 5.41 -6.50 -14.31
C LYS A 482 5.46 -8.02 -14.11
N ASP A 483 6.57 -8.52 -13.60
CA ASP A 483 6.77 -9.97 -13.40
C ASP A 483 5.87 -10.51 -12.26
N ASP A 484 5.63 -9.70 -11.22
CA ASP A 484 4.80 -10.08 -10.09
C ASP A 484 3.31 -10.11 -10.47
N MET A 485 2.86 -9.19 -11.30
CA MET A 485 1.50 -9.19 -11.86
C MET A 485 1.29 -10.38 -12.79
N LEU A 486 2.26 -10.66 -13.67
CA LEU A 486 2.21 -11.86 -14.52
C LEU A 486 2.17 -13.14 -13.68
N TRP A 487 3.02 -13.25 -12.66
CA TRP A 487 3.01 -14.37 -11.73
C TRP A 487 1.66 -14.51 -11.01
N ASP A 488 1.06 -13.41 -10.53
CA ASP A 488 -0.25 -13.42 -9.88
C ASP A 488 -1.35 -14.03 -10.76
N THR A 489 -1.36 -13.72 -12.06
CA THR A 489 -2.36 -14.28 -12.99
C THR A 489 -2.18 -15.77 -13.25
N LEU A 490 -0.94 -16.28 -13.13
CA LEU A 490 -0.65 -17.71 -13.32
C LEU A 490 -0.98 -18.55 -12.08
N VAL A 491 -0.71 -18.03 -10.88
CA VAL A 491 -1.04 -18.73 -9.63
C VAL A 491 -2.50 -18.54 -9.23
N ARG A 492 -3.17 -17.58 -9.82
CA ARG A 492 -4.57 -17.27 -9.61
C ARG A 492 -5.34 -17.40 -10.93
N PRO A 493 -5.82 -18.61 -11.27
CA PRO A 493 -6.66 -18.80 -12.47
C PRO A 493 -7.88 -17.87 -12.46
N PRO A 494 -8.41 -17.45 -13.61
CA PRO A 494 -9.58 -16.57 -13.71
C PRO A 494 -10.76 -16.98 -12.83
N ALA A 495 -11.05 -18.29 -12.75
CA ALA A 495 -12.11 -18.84 -11.91
C ALA A 495 -11.97 -18.53 -10.39
N THR A 496 -10.82 -18.08 -9.93
CA THR A 496 -10.60 -17.73 -8.52
C THR A 496 -10.94 -16.27 -8.21
N ILE A 497 -11.31 -15.46 -9.21
CA ILE A 497 -11.64 -14.05 -9.03
C ILE A 497 -13.15 -13.82 -8.90
N TYR A 498 -13.95 -14.87 -9.03
CA TYR A 498 -15.41 -14.80 -8.85
C TYR A 498 -15.78 -14.66 -7.37
N ASN A 499 -16.56 -13.63 -7.04
CA ASN A 499 -17.04 -13.40 -5.69
C ASN A 499 -18.29 -14.23 -5.40
N VAL A 500 -18.17 -15.20 -4.52
CA VAL A 500 -19.28 -16.13 -4.18
C VAL A 500 -20.39 -15.47 -3.35
N LEU A 501 -20.15 -14.30 -2.74
CA LEU A 501 -21.17 -13.61 -1.94
C LEU A 501 -22.14 -12.79 -2.79
N ASN A 502 -21.67 -12.18 -3.87
CA ASN A 502 -22.48 -11.25 -4.68
C ASN A 502 -22.48 -11.57 -6.18
N GLY A 503 -21.77 -12.62 -6.62
CA GLY A 503 -21.70 -13.02 -8.01
C GLY A 503 -20.82 -12.14 -8.91
N GLU A 504 -20.04 -11.25 -8.33
CA GLU A 504 -19.19 -10.33 -9.07
C GLU A 504 -17.96 -11.05 -9.62
N ASP A 505 -17.72 -10.93 -10.92
CA ASP A 505 -16.57 -11.48 -11.62
C ASP A 505 -15.55 -10.37 -11.89
N MET A 506 -14.36 -10.50 -11.30
CA MET A 506 -13.23 -9.59 -11.47
C MET A 506 -12.11 -10.20 -12.32
N THR A 507 -12.45 -11.13 -13.19
CA THR A 507 -11.49 -11.74 -14.10
C THR A 507 -10.89 -10.69 -15.04
N TYR A 508 -9.57 -10.71 -15.16
CA TYR A 508 -8.82 -9.88 -16.10
C TYR A 508 -7.60 -10.62 -16.65
N THR A 509 -7.17 -10.19 -17.81
CA THR A 509 -6.06 -10.75 -18.57
C THR A 509 -4.81 -9.89 -18.46
N ILE A 510 -3.67 -10.44 -18.87
CA ILE A 510 -2.40 -9.66 -18.99
C ILE A 510 -2.56 -8.49 -19.95
N ASP A 511 -3.27 -8.67 -21.07
CA ASP A 511 -3.53 -7.61 -22.04
C ASP A 511 -4.33 -6.44 -21.43
N GLU A 512 -5.30 -6.75 -20.58
CA GLU A 512 -6.06 -5.72 -19.84
C GLU A 512 -5.19 -5.01 -18.79
N ILE A 513 -4.31 -5.74 -18.10
CA ILE A 513 -3.32 -5.13 -17.19
C ILE A 513 -2.40 -4.18 -17.97
N ASP A 514 -1.84 -4.61 -19.08
CA ASP A 514 -0.96 -3.77 -19.90
C ASP A 514 -1.67 -2.52 -20.42
N LYS A 515 -2.92 -2.66 -20.86
CA LYS A 515 -3.75 -1.52 -21.30
C LYS A 515 -4.07 -0.56 -20.17
N ALA A 516 -4.24 -1.04 -18.94
CA ALA A 516 -4.49 -0.20 -17.77
C ALA A 516 -3.39 0.86 -17.55
N TYR A 517 -2.16 0.53 -17.97
CA TYR A 517 -0.98 1.38 -17.88
C TYR A 517 -0.66 2.16 -19.17
N THR A 518 -1.61 2.32 -20.05
CA THR A 518 -1.44 3.07 -21.31
C THR A 518 -2.53 4.14 -21.45
N ASP A 519 -2.28 5.17 -22.25
CA ASP A 519 -3.27 6.22 -22.54
C ASP A 519 -4.18 5.76 -23.69
N VAL A 520 -5.15 4.91 -23.36
CA VAL A 520 -6.15 4.40 -24.33
C VAL A 520 -7.54 4.94 -23.99
N GLU A 521 -8.29 5.26 -25.04
CA GLU A 521 -9.64 5.82 -24.88
C GLU A 521 -10.70 4.76 -24.56
N GLU A 522 -10.54 3.56 -25.12
CA GLU A 522 -11.44 2.43 -24.87
C GLU A 522 -10.74 1.39 -24.02
N TYR A 523 -11.22 1.23 -22.81
CA TYR A 523 -10.65 0.31 -21.83
C TYR A 523 -11.75 -0.28 -20.94
N THR A 524 -11.62 -1.56 -20.64
CA THR A 524 -12.43 -2.22 -19.61
C THR A 524 -11.59 -3.21 -18.86
N CYS A 525 -11.62 -3.14 -17.54
CA CYS A 525 -11.03 -4.16 -16.67
C CYS A 525 -11.69 -4.10 -15.30
N SER A 526 -12.26 -5.20 -14.87
CA SER A 526 -12.84 -5.32 -13.51
C SER A 526 -13.79 -4.19 -13.11
N GLY A 527 -14.54 -3.62 -14.07
CA GLY A 527 -15.48 -2.51 -13.85
C GLY A 527 -14.88 -1.12 -14.03
N ASP A 528 -13.61 -0.98 -14.37
CA ASP A 528 -13.03 0.26 -14.85
C ASP A 528 -13.42 0.48 -16.32
N THR A 529 -13.64 1.72 -16.73
CA THR A 529 -13.95 2.09 -18.11
C THR A 529 -12.91 3.04 -18.72
N THR A 530 -11.99 3.53 -17.90
CA THR A 530 -10.90 4.41 -18.32
C THR A 530 -9.58 3.85 -17.78
N SER A 531 -8.55 3.78 -18.61
CA SER A 531 -7.22 3.37 -18.15
C SER A 531 -6.65 4.38 -17.15
N LEU A 532 -5.74 3.93 -16.30
CA LEU A 532 -5.16 4.76 -15.24
C LEU A 532 -4.48 6.03 -15.79
N TYR A 533 -3.76 5.90 -16.90
CA TYR A 533 -3.13 7.03 -17.58
C TYR A 533 -4.16 8.03 -18.15
N ALA A 534 -5.15 7.52 -18.88
CA ALA A 534 -6.19 8.36 -19.45
C ALA A 534 -7.01 9.03 -18.35
N TYR A 535 -7.25 8.33 -17.23
CA TYR A 535 -7.95 8.90 -16.08
C TYR A 535 -7.19 10.09 -15.49
N ILE A 536 -5.90 9.91 -15.14
CA ILE A 536 -5.06 10.97 -14.57
C ILE A 536 -5.03 12.18 -15.49
N ARG A 537 -4.79 11.97 -16.79
CA ARG A 537 -4.77 13.05 -17.79
C ARG A 537 -6.11 13.78 -17.84
N LYS A 538 -7.20 13.06 -18.08
CA LYS A 538 -8.54 13.67 -18.27
C LYS A 538 -9.00 14.41 -17.00
N ARG A 539 -8.82 13.83 -15.82
CA ARG A 539 -9.19 14.48 -14.56
C ARG A 539 -8.36 15.72 -14.27
N ALA A 540 -7.05 15.67 -14.54
CA ALA A 540 -6.19 16.86 -14.41
C ALA A 540 -6.55 17.96 -15.41
N GLU A 541 -6.81 17.61 -16.68
CA GLU A 541 -7.17 18.56 -17.74
C GLU A 541 -8.44 19.35 -17.41
N VAL A 542 -9.43 18.76 -16.74
CA VAL A 542 -10.63 19.47 -16.27
C VAL A 542 -10.26 20.67 -15.42
N VAL A 543 -9.44 20.46 -14.41
CA VAL A 543 -9.03 21.51 -13.47
C VAL A 543 -8.05 22.49 -14.11
N ILE A 544 -7.10 21.98 -14.92
CA ILE A 544 -6.14 22.79 -15.67
C ILE A 544 -6.88 23.78 -16.57
N ASN A 545 -7.84 23.31 -17.36
CA ASN A 545 -8.60 24.14 -18.29
C ASN A 545 -9.52 25.13 -17.58
N GLN A 546 -10.19 24.68 -16.51
CA GLN A 546 -11.09 25.53 -15.73
C GLN A 546 -10.36 26.71 -15.08
N TYR A 547 -9.17 26.50 -14.56
CA TYR A 547 -8.42 27.51 -13.81
C TYR A 547 -7.19 28.04 -14.54
N GLN A 548 -6.95 27.64 -15.79
CA GLN A 548 -5.82 28.08 -16.64
C GLN A 548 -4.46 27.82 -15.93
N LEU A 549 -4.29 26.60 -15.41
CA LEU A 549 -3.10 26.22 -14.64
C LEU A 549 -1.93 25.84 -15.55
N THR A 550 -0.73 26.00 -15.03
CA THR A 550 0.50 25.47 -15.63
C THR A 550 1.01 24.33 -14.77
N PRO A 551 0.91 23.06 -15.24
CA PRO A 551 1.43 21.92 -14.49
C PRO A 551 2.94 21.99 -14.30
N THR A 552 3.39 21.53 -13.14
CA THR A 552 4.80 21.41 -12.75
C THR A 552 5.02 20.11 -12.00
N SER A 553 6.29 19.83 -11.64
CA SER A 553 6.67 18.76 -10.74
C SER A 553 7.70 19.34 -9.76
N ASP A 554 7.21 20.00 -8.70
CA ASP A 554 8.06 20.73 -7.76
C ASP A 554 8.38 19.91 -6.51
N PHE A 555 9.64 19.52 -6.36
CA PHE A 555 10.17 18.76 -5.22
C PHE A 555 10.77 19.66 -4.11
N SER A 556 10.55 20.95 -4.12
CA SER A 556 11.13 21.89 -3.14
C SER A 556 10.76 21.56 -1.69
N LYS A 557 9.58 20.95 -1.46
CA LYS A 557 9.11 20.48 -0.15
C LYS A 557 9.42 19.00 0.14
N GLY A 558 10.18 18.35 -0.73
CA GLY A 558 10.55 16.95 -0.62
C GLY A 558 9.73 16.03 -1.53
N ALA A 559 9.84 14.74 -1.30
CA ALA A 559 9.29 13.69 -2.12
C ALA A 559 8.43 12.73 -1.32
N VAL A 560 7.49 12.04 -1.99
CA VAL A 560 6.70 10.92 -1.47
C VAL A 560 6.97 9.71 -2.34
N GLY A 561 7.18 8.55 -1.71
CA GLY A 561 7.59 7.34 -2.42
C GLY A 561 9.10 7.26 -2.61
N ALA A 562 9.88 7.72 -1.63
CA ALA A 562 11.32 7.55 -1.59
C ALA A 562 11.72 6.26 -0.87
N VAL A 563 12.84 5.66 -1.26
CA VAL A 563 13.47 4.56 -0.52
C VAL A 563 14.22 5.13 0.68
N PHE A 564 14.00 4.55 1.86
CA PHE A 564 14.78 4.87 3.06
C PHE A 564 15.90 3.84 3.21
N GLU A 565 17.15 4.31 3.25
CA GLU A 565 18.23 3.49 3.77
C GLU A 565 18.08 3.32 5.29
N SER A 566 18.60 2.21 5.82
CA SER A 566 18.55 1.83 7.23
C SER A 566 19.19 2.85 8.20
N SER A 567 19.74 3.93 7.69
CA SER A 567 20.39 5.02 8.42
C SER A 567 19.83 6.40 8.11
N SER A 568 18.51 6.59 8.27
CA SER A 568 17.86 7.92 8.35
C SER A 568 18.11 8.94 7.22
N LYS A 569 18.62 8.54 6.05
CA LYS A 569 18.72 9.41 4.89
C LYS A 569 17.70 9.05 3.82
N ILE A 570 16.91 10.00 3.41
CA ILE A 570 16.06 9.90 2.23
C ILE A 570 16.97 9.91 1.01
N ILE A 571 16.99 8.83 0.24
CA ILE A 571 17.64 8.85 -1.07
C ILE A 571 16.59 9.40 -2.05
N ILE A 572 16.75 10.64 -2.42
CA ILE A 572 16.08 11.20 -3.60
C ILE A 572 16.87 10.71 -4.81
N PRO A 573 16.25 10.04 -5.79
CA PRO A 573 16.94 9.65 -7.01
C PRO A 573 17.64 10.85 -7.64
N SER A 574 18.85 10.66 -8.15
CA SER A 574 19.78 11.70 -8.57
C SER A 574 19.38 12.52 -9.82
N ILE A 575 18.14 12.48 -10.25
CA ILE A 575 17.64 13.29 -11.38
C ILE A 575 17.90 14.78 -11.16
N ILE A 576 17.87 15.25 -9.88
CA ILE A 576 18.19 16.65 -9.55
C ILE A 576 19.70 16.95 -9.74
N SER A 577 20.58 15.96 -9.53
CA SER A 577 22.02 16.15 -9.74
C SER A 577 22.39 16.31 -11.21
N THR A 578 21.68 15.66 -12.12
CA THR A 578 21.96 15.73 -13.56
C THR A 578 21.52 17.07 -14.15
N ILE A 579 20.42 17.62 -13.66
CA ILE A 579 19.93 18.95 -14.11
C ILE A 579 20.87 20.07 -13.59
N LEU A 580 21.36 19.96 -12.37
CA LEU A 580 22.32 20.97 -11.83
C LEU A 580 23.67 20.90 -12.57
N ILE A 581 24.16 19.71 -12.92
CA ILE A 581 25.42 19.53 -13.66
C ILE A 581 25.28 20.05 -15.10
N VAL A 582 24.16 19.81 -15.75
CA VAL A 582 23.88 20.35 -17.09
C VAL A 582 23.74 21.86 -17.07
N TYR A 583 23.10 22.45 -16.04
CA TYR A 583 23.01 23.89 -15.88
C TYR A 583 24.36 24.54 -15.61
N THR A 584 25.21 23.90 -14.79
CA THR A 584 26.56 24.41 -14.50
C THR A 584 27.47 24.29 -15.72
N LEU A 585 27.35 23.23 -16.53
CA LEU A 585 28.10 23.09 -17.78
C LEU A 585 27.64 24.10 -18.86
N ILE A 586 26.33 24.38 -18.96
CA ILE A 586 25.80 25.37 -19.91
C ILE A 586 26.24 26.78 -19.50
N VAL A 587 26.27 27.11 -18.23
CA VAL A 587 26.76 28.42 -17.75
C VAL A 587 28.27 28.56 -17.92
N PHE A 588 29.05 27.46 -17.81
CA PHE A 588 30.49 27.48 -18.07
C PHE A 588 30.85 27.58 -19.57
N LEU A 589 30.01 27.08 -20.46
CA LEU A 589 30.21 27.16 -21.92
C LEU A 589 29.70 28.47 -22.53
N HIS A 590 28.94 29.30 -21.80
CA HIS A 590 28.51 30.62 -22.24
C HIS A 590 29.39 31.77 -21.71
N ASN A 591 30.38 31.50 -20.86
CA ASN A 591 31.29 32.49 -20.28
C ASN A 591 32.75 32.28 -20.68
N ASN A 592 33.01 31.50 -21.74
CA ASN A 592 34.33 31.41 -22.38
C ASN A 592 34.26 31.72 -23.86
#